data_05dd2ebedbebf94b62a3fa835d430872
#
_entry.id   05dd2ebedbebf94b62a3fa835d430872
#
_cell.length_a   1.000
_cell.length_b   1.000
_cell.length_c   1.000
_cell.angle_alpha   90.00
_cell.angle_beta   90.00
_cell.angle_gamma   90.00
#
_symmetry.space_group_name_H-M   'P 1'
#
loop_
_entity.id
_entity.type
_entity.pdbx_description
1 polymer ?
#
loop_
_entity_poly.entity_id
_entity_poly.type
_entity_poly.pdbx_seq_one_letter_code
_entity_poly.pdbx_strand_id
1 'polypeptide(L)'
;MALVQPNLVIWTVFDEAAAKKNHWSIKEDVCQPGYAFKADTIEELAKITKQPELPAQVVRYNGYVDAGKDEEFGKPAELLKTKIAQGPFYAVRLVVFLHNCAGGLSINDNAQVLDIVGKPIEGLYAAGENCGGIYVGNGMPRGIIPGRWAGEHAAKAKAA
;
A
#
# COMPACT_ATOMS: atom_id res chain seq x y z
N MET A 1 -0.23 -0.40 14.54
CA MET A 1 -1.41 0.45 14.87
C MET A 1 -2.63 0.13 14.01
N ALA A 2 -2.52 0.02 12.67
CA ALA A 2 -3.67 -0.30 11.81
C ALA A 2 -4.39 -1.61 12.14
N LEU A 3 -3.65 -2.66 12.47
CA LEU A 3 -4.20 -3.99 12.79
C LEU A 3 -5.00 -4.06 14.10
N VAL A 4 -4.90 -3.04 14.97
CA VAL A 4 -5.65 -2.98 16.23
C VAL A 4 -6.89 -2.09 16.16
N GLN A 5 -7.15 -1.49 15.00
CA GLN A 5 -8.34 -0.67 14.80
C GLN A 5 -9.59 -1.55 14.64
N PRO A 6 -10.76 -1.11 15.14
CA PRO A 6 -12.01 -1.82 14.93
C PRO A 6 -12.26 -2.10 13.44
N ASN A 7 -12.59 -3.34 13.11
CA ASN A 7 -12.83 -3.80 11.73
C ASN A 7 -11.67 -3.56 10.76
N LEU A 8 -10.44 -3.36 11.25
CA LEU A 8 -9.24 -3.03 10.45
C LEU A 8 -9.41 -1.79 9.56
N VAL A 9 -10.30 -0.87 9.94
CA VAL A 9 -10.58 0.35 9.18
C VAL A 9 -9.74 1.50 9.72
N ILE A 10 -9.11 2.21 8.80
CA ILE A 10 -8.38 3.46 9.05
C ILE A 10 -8.97 4.54 8.15
N TRP A 11 -8.94 5.78 8.61
CA TRP A 11 -9.31 6.93 7.81
C TRP A 11 -8.07 7.75 7.47
N THR A 12 -7.87 8.02 6.18
CA THR A 12 -6.94 9.07 5.76
C THR A 12 -7.73 10.33 5.53
N VAL A 13 -7.37 11.39 6.27
CA VAL A 13 -8.02 12.70 6.18
C VAL A 13 -7.03 13.71 5.61
N PHE A 14 -7.49 14.54 4.69
CA PHE A 14 -6.69 15.57 4.05
C PHE A 14 -7.57 16.71 3.54
N ASP A 15 -6.96 17.83 3.22
CA ASP A 15 -7.61 19.03 2.70
C ASP A 15 -7.46 19.17 1.18
N GLU A 16 -8.09 20.21 0.63
CA GLU A 16 -8.06 20.51 -0.80
C GLU A 16 -6.62 20.77 -1.33
N ALA A 17 -5.76 21.36 -0.51
CA ALA A 17 -4.38 21.63 -0.92
C ALA A 17 -3.58 20.32 -1.11
N ALA A 18 -3.77 19.38 -0.21
CA ALA A 18 -3.18 18.04 -0.31
C ALA A 18 -3.79 17.22 -1.46
N ALA A 19 -5.09 17.33 -1.69
CA ALA A 19 -5.79 16.68 -2.80
C ALA A 19 -5.25 17.13 -4.16
N LYS A 20 -5.03 18.43 -4.35
CA LYS A 20 -4.48 19.00 -5.59
C LYS A 20 -3.03 18.63 -5.83
N LYS A 21 -2.22 18.55 -4.77
CA LYS A 21 -0.78 18.24 -4.87
C LYS A 21 -0.53 16.78 -5.23
N ASN A 22 -1.34 15.88 -4.73
CA ASN A 22 -1.20 14.47 -5.01
C ASN A 22 -2.09 14.15 -6.21
N HIS A 23 -1.50 13.64 -7.30
CA HIS A 23 -2.23 13.20 -8.49
C HIS A 23 -3.25 12.08 -8.23
N TRP A 24 -3.34 11.61 -7.00
CA TRP A 24 -4.42 10.81 -6.44
C TRP A 24 -5.64 11.70 -6.14
N SER A 25 -5.86 12.73 -6.97
CA SER A 25 -7.04 13.54 -6.84
C SER A 25 -8.24 12.61 -6.74
N ILE A 26 -8.87 12.61 -5.59
CA ILE A 26 -10.17 12.02 -5.42
C ILE A 26 -11.08 12.89 -6.28
N LYS A 27 -11.20 12.51 -7.53
CA LYS A 27 -12.24 13.05 -8.40
C LYS A 27 -13.57 12.64 -7.79
N GLU A 28 -14.58 13.44 -7.99
CA GLU A 28 -15.92 13.14 -7.47
C GLU A 28 -16.42 11.74 -7.85
N ASP A 29 -15.95 11.22 -9.00
CA ASP A 29 -16.21 9.87 -9.51
C ASP A 29 -15.56 8.75 -8.66
N VAL A 30 -14.54 9.06 -7.87
CA VAL A 30 -13.85 8.11 -6.98
C VAL A 30 -14.43 8.16 -5.56
N CYS A 31 -15.19 9.20 -5.23
CA CYS A 31 -15.94 9.29 -3.98
C CYS A 31 -17.14 8.31 -4.00
N GLN A 32 -16.85 7.01 -3.97
CA GLN A 32 -17.90 6.01 -3.87
C GLN A 32 -18.54 6.03 -2.49
N PRO A 33 -19.87 5.91 -2.40
CA PRO A 33 -20.58 5.84 -1.13
C PRO A 33 -19.97 4.77 -0.20
N GLY A 34 -19.62 5.18 1.02
CA GLY A 34 -19.02 4.30 2.04
C GLY A 34 -17.50 4.17 2.03
N TYR A 35 -16.78 4.70 1.02
CA TYR A 35 -15.32 4.59 0.91
C TYR A 35 -14.60 5.93 0.95
N ALA A 36 -15.14 6.94 0.30
CA ALA A 36 -14.57 8.28 0.29
C ALA A 36 -15.67 9.32 0.48
N PHE A 37 -15.37 10.35 1.25
CA PHE A 37 -16.31 11.41 1.64
C PHE A 37 -15.64 12.77 1.47
N LYS A 38 -16.46 13.76 1.16
CA LYS A 38 -16.09 15.17 1.06
C LYS A 38 -17.03 15.99 1.90
N ALA A 39 -16.51 16.99 2.60
CA ALA A 39 -17.29 17.95 3.38
C ALA A 39 -16.61 19.32 3.39
N ASP A 40 -17.36 20.37 3.62
CA ASP A 40 -16.82 21.72 3.66
C ASP A 40 -16.13 22.01 5.01
N THR A 41 -16.51 21.29 6.07
CA THR A 41 -15.92 21.43 7.40
C THR A 41 -15.46 20.06 7.96
N ILE A 42 -14.52 20.12 8.91
CA ILE A 42 -14.04 18.92 9.62
C ILE A 42 -15.15 18.33 10.49
N GLU A 43 -16.00 19.15 11.05
CA GLU A 43 -17.14 18.75 11.89
C GLU A 43 -18.19 17.96 11.09
N GLU A 44 -18.48 18.39 9.85
CA GLU A 44 -19.34 17.64 8.93
C GLU A 44 -18.70 16.32 8.53
N LEU A 45 -17.41 16.35 8.21
CA LEU A 45 -16.67 15.14 7.86
C LEU A 45 -16.67 14.13 9.02
N ALA A 46 -16.52 14.62 10.26
CA ALA A 46 -16.59 13.82 11.47
C ALA A 46 -17.95 13.12 11.64
N LYS A 47 -19.05 13.84 11.36
CA LYS A 47 -20.40 13.27 11.41
C LYS A 47 -20.61 12.19 10.35
N ILE A 48 -20.21 12.45 9.11
CA ILE A 48 -20.35 11.51 7.98
C ILE A 48 -19.56 10.23 8.23
N THR A 49 -18.31 10.37 8.71
CA THR A 49 -17.42 9.23 8.97
C THR A 49 -17.67 8.56 10.31
N LYS A 50 -18.55 9.13 11.14
CA LYS A 50 -18.82 8.68 12.53
C LYS A 50 -17.55 8.68 13.40
N GLN A 51 -16.71 9.71 13.23
CA GLN A 51 -15.47 9.91 13.96
C GLN A 51 -15.55 11.19 14.80
N PRO A 52 -16.21 11.18 15.97
CA PRO A 52 -16.46 12.40 16.77
C PRO A 52 -15.17 13.09 17.23
N GLU A 53 -14.08 12.35 17.39
CA GLU A 53 -12.78 12.87 17.82
C GLU A 53 -11.99 13.53 16.66
N LEU A 54 -12.46 13.46 15.41
CA LEU A 54 -11.72 13.94 14.26
C LEU A 54 -11.32 15.41 14.34
N PRO A 55 -12.19 16.36 14.79
CA PRO A 55 -11.79 17.76 14.91
C PRO A 55 -10.62 17.96 15.89
N ALA A 56 -10.66 17.30 17.05
CA ALA A 56 -9.58 17.34 18.03
C ALA A 56 -8.27 16.74 17.48
N GLN A 57 -8.37 15.65 16.72
CA GLN A 57 -7.20 15.03 16.08
C GLN A 57 -6.55 15.96 15.05
N VAL A 58 -7.35 16.66 14.24
CA VAL A 58 -6.84 17.62 13.25
C VAL A 58 -6.12 18.78 13.93
N VAL A 59 -6.69 19.33 15.01
CA VAL A 59 -6.04 20.39 15.78
C VAL A 59 -4.70 19.90 16.34
N ARG A 60 -4.67 18.71 16.93
CA ARG A 60 -3.44 18.10 17.49
C ARG A 60 -2.38 17.87 16.41
N TYR A 61 -2.77 17.28 15.26
CA TYR A 61 -1.86 17.09 14.15
C TYR A 61 -1.28 18.39 13.61
N ASN A 62 -2.10 19.42 13.47
CA ASN A 62 -1.64 20.73 13.03
C ASN A 62 -0.66 21.36 14.03
N GLY A 63 -0.85 21.12 15.33
CA GLY A 63 0.10 21.49 16.39
C GLY A 63 1.45 20.78 16.25
N TYR A 64 1.47 19.51 15.87
CA TYR A 64 2.73 18.78 15.59
C TYR A 64 3.44 19.33 14.36
N VAL A 65 2.71 19.75 13.34
CA VAL A 65 3.28 20.41 12.16
C VAL A 65 3.94 21.73 12.55
N ASP A 66 3.31 22.54 13.41
CA ASP A 66 3.87 23.80 13.91
C ASP A 66 5.12 23.58 14.77
N ALA A 67 5.08 22.58 15.62
CA ALA A 67 6.20 22.23 16.48
C ALA A 67 7.35 21.50 15.75
N GLY A 68 7.10 21.01 14.52
CA GLY A 68 8.05 20.17 13.79
C GLY A 68 8.33 18.83 14.49
N LYS A 69 7.45 18.38 15.39
CA LYS A 69 7.62 17.17 16.18
C LYS A 69 6.28 16.50 16.46
N ASP A 70 6.19 15.23 16.13
CA ASP A 70 5.08 14.36 16.52
C ASP A 70 5.45 13.57 17.77
N GLU A 71 4.87 13.96 18.90
CA GLU A 71 5.15 13.34 20.19
C GLU A 71 4.39 12.03 20.42
N GLU A 72 3.33 11.78 19.66
CA GLU A 72 2.44 10.64 19.86
C GLU A 72 2.86 9.42 19.02
N PHE A 73 3.19 9.64 17.75
CA PHE A 73 3.50 8.56 16.80
C PHE A 73 4.92 8.63 16.24
N GLY A 74 5.69 9.67 16.55
CA GLY A 74 7.07 9.81 16.11
C GLY A 74 7.22 10.00 14.62
N LYS A 75 6.23 10.64 13.94
CA LYS A 75 6.34 10.94 12.51
C LYS A 75 7.57 11.84 12.27
N PRO A 76 8.48 11.47 11.35
CA PRO A 76 9.67 12.25 11.07
C PRO A 76 9.36 13.70 10.71
N ALA A 77 10.17 14.65 11.21
CA ALA A 77 9.95 16.09 11.02
C ALA A 77 9.91 16.49 9.53
N GLU A 78 10.70 15.84 8.71
CA GLU A 78 10.72 16.03 7.25
C GLU A 78 9.40 15.65 6.55
N LEU A 79 8.52 14.89 7.22
CA LEU A 79 7.20 14.52 6.74
C LEU A 79 6.07 15.35 7.38
N LEU A 80 6.38 16.19 8.39
CA LEU A 80 5.43 17.11 9.03
C LEU A 80 5.43 18.46 8.30
N LYS A 81 5.03 18.48 7.01
CA LYS A 81 5.17 19.68 6.16
C LYS A 81 3.88 20.43 5.88
N THR A 82 2.76 19.78 6.02
CA THR A 82 1.46 20.35 5.61
C THR A 82 0.41 20.15 6.68
N LYS A 83 -0.29 21.23 7.01
CA LYS A 83 -1.46 21.21 7.88
C LYS A 83 -2.69 20.74 7.11
N ILE A 84 -3.70 20.32 7.84
CA ILE A 84 -5.07 20.13 7.35
C ILE A 84 -5.84 21.39 7.76
N ALA A 85 -5.97 22.37 6.87
CA ALA A 85 -6.45 23.70 7.24
C ALA A 85 -7.49 24.29 6.31
N GLN A 86 -7.50 23.93 5.04
CA GLN A 86 -8.33 24.60 4.04
C GLN A 86 -9.29 23.62 3.36
N GLY A 87 -10.58 23.81 3.61
CA GLY A 87 -11.64 23.02 2.96
C GLY A 87 -11.73 23.23 1.45
N PRO A 88 -12.46 22.39 0.74
CA PRO A 88 -13.12 21.19 1.27
C PRO A 88 -12.16 20.14 1.81
N PHE A 89 -12.65 19.34 2.76
CA PHE A 89 -11.90 18.26 3.40
C PHE A 89 -12.39 16.90 2.89
N TYR A 90 -11.49 15.95 2.90
CA TYR A 90 -11.72 14.60 2.38
C TYR A 90 -11.37 13.55 3.42
N ALA A 91 -12.13 12.47 3.45
CA ALA A 91 -11.80 11.26 4.21
C ALA A 91 -11.90 10.04 3.32
N VAL A 92 -10.86 9.23 3.29
CA VAL A 92 -10.81 7.98 2.53
C VAL A 92 -10.63 6.82 3.49
N ARG A 93 -11.50 5.83 3.33
CA ARG A 93 -11.44 4.60 4.10
C ARG A 93 -10.33 3.70 3.56
N LEU A 94 -9.39 3.35 4.41
CA LEU A 94 -8.36 2.37 4.14
C LEU A 94 -8.64 1.09 4.92
N VAL A 95 -8.28 -0.03 4.34
CA VAL A 95 -8.29 -1.34 4.99
C VAL A 95 -6.91 -1.99 4.86
N VAL A 96 -6.55 -2.80 5.84
CA VAL A 96 -5.32 -3.59 5.76
C VAL A 96 -5.62 -4.84 4.96
N PHE A 97 -4.84 -5.09 3.92
CA PHE A 97 -4.89 -6.32 3.15
C PHE A 97 -3.49 -6.77 2.74
N LEU A 98 -3.34 -8.05 2.47
CA LEU A 98 -2.11 -8.58 1.89
C LEU A 98 -2.09 -8.25 0.39
N HIS A 99 -1.05 -7.52 -0.03
CA HIS A 99 -0.87 -7.15 -1.43
C HIS A 99 0.05 -8.12 -2.16
N ASN A 100 1.17 -8.49 -1.55
CA ASN A 100 2.17 -9.37 -2.13
C ASN A 100 2.63 -10.41 -1.13
N CYS A 101 2.87 -11.62 -1.61
CA CYS A 101 3.57 -12.64 -0.86
C CYS A 101 5.05 -12.66 -1.30
N ALA A 102 5.97 -12.46 -0.34
CA ALA A 102 7.41 -12.52 -0.60
C ALA A 102 7.97 -13.95 -0.47
N GLY A 103 7.17 -14.85 0.10
CA GLY A 103 7.49 -16.27 0.19
C GLY A 103 7.12 -17.02 -1.10
N GLY A 104 7.65 -18.22 -1.28
CA GLY A 104 7.34 -19.07 -2.43
C GLY A 104 8.42 -20.08 -2.71
N LEU A 105 8.35 -20.68 -3.89
CA LEU A 105 9.32 -21.68 -4.35
C LEU A 105 10.68 -21.04 -4.60
N SER A 106 11.75 -21.64 -4.09
CA SER A 106 13.11 -21.25 -4.43
C SER A 106 13.42 -21.67 -5.87
N ILE A 107 14.02 -20.76 -6.65
CA ILE A 107 14.41 -21.04 -8.03
C ILE A 107 15.88 -20.67 -8.27
N ASN A 108 16.48 -21.29 -9.29
CA ASN A 108 17.80 -20.91 -9.80
C ASN A 108 17.69 -19.90 -10.97
N ASP A 109 18.84 -19.55 -11.57
CA ASP A 109 18.92 -18.59 -12.69
C ASP A 109 18.23 -19.06 -13.98
N ASN A 110 17.84 -20.33 -14.06
CA ASN A 110 17.04 -20.89 -15.16
C ASN A 110 15.55 -21.01 -14.80
N ALA A 111 15.14 -20.41 -13.67
CA ALA A 111 13.80 -20.50 -13.12
C ALA A 111 13.33 -21.93 -12.77
N GLN A 112 14.26 -22.89 -12.63
CA GLN A 112 13.96 -24.24 -12.13
C GLN A 112 13.72 -24.17 -10.62
N VAL A 113 12.71 -24.88 -10.16
CA VAL A 113 12.40 -25.01 -8.73
C VAL A 113 13.49 -25.87 -8.05
N LEU A 114 13.93 -25.43 -6.91
CA LEU A 114 14.91 -26.14 -6.10
C LEU A 114 14.23 -26.96 -5.00
N ASP A 115 14.77 -28.15 -4.71
CA ASP A 115 14.37 -28.94 -3.57
C ASP A 115 14.94 -28.36 -2.26
N ILE A 116 14.68 -29.02 -1.14
CA ILE A 116 15.14 -28.60 0.20
C ILE A 116 16.65 -28.63 0.40
N VAL A 117 17.39 -29.30 -0.48
CA VAL A 117 18.88 -29.36 -0.45
C VAL A 117 19.49 -28.50 -1.55
N GLY A 118 18.68 -27.68 -2.25
CA GLY A 118 19.13 -26.74 -3.26
C GLY A 118 19.38 -27.35 -4.65
N LYS A 119 18.91 -28.57 -4.92
CA LYS A 119 19.03 -29.20 -6.24
C LYS A 119 17.80 -28.85 -7.11
N PRO A 120 18.00 -28.60 -8.41
CA PRO A 120 16.90 -28.45 -9.33
C PRO A 120 16.01 -29.69 -9.41
N ILE A 121 14.68 -29.47 -9.32
CA ILE A 121 13.70 -30.52 -9.60
C ILE A 121 13.49 -30.54 -11.11
N GLU A 122 13.78 -31.68 -11.73
CA GLU A 122 13.73 -31.84 -13.18
C GLU A 122 12.29 -31.58 -13.72
N GLY A 123 12.21 -30.80 -14.80
CA GLY A 123 10.95 -30.45 -15.43
C GLY A 123 10.07 -29.46 -14.68
N LEU A 124 10.45 -29.02 -13.47
CA LEU A 124 9.66 -28.10 -12.67
C LEU A 124 10.23 -26.68 -12.71
N TYR A 125 9.41 -25.73 -13.13
CA TYR A 125 9.73 -24.30 -13.23
C TYR A 125 8.72 -23.46 -12.46
N ALA A 126 9.14 -22.29 -11.99
CA ALA A 126 8.24 -21.33 -11.39
C ALA A 126 8.58 -19.88 -11.78
N ALA A 127 7.56 -19.05 -11.86
CA ALA A 127 7.68 -17.62 -12.15
C ALA A 127 6.56 -16.83 -11.46
N GLY A 128 6.76 -15.53 -11.28
CA GLY A 128 5.76 -14.64 -10.70
C GLY A 128 5.72 -14.72 -9.18
N GLU A 129 4.53 -14.55 -8.63
CA GLU A 129 4.32 -14.49 -7.19
C GLU A 129 4.54 -15.83 -6.48
N ASN A 130 4.55 -16.93 -7.24
CA ASN A 130 4.88 -18.26 -6.71
C ASN A 130 6.36 -18.42 -6.34
N CYS A 131 7.23 -17.50 -6.80
CA CYS A 131 8.67 -17.54 -6.50
C CYS A 131 8.98 -16.74 -5.25
N GLY A 132 9.64 -17.35 -4.27
CA GLY A 132 10.22 -16.69 -3.12
C GLY A 132 11.58 -16.07 -3.40
N GLY A 133 11.97 -15.09 -2.60
CA GLY A 133 13.33 -14.51 -2.63
C GLY A 133 13.61 -13.50 -3.75
N ILE A 134 12.78 -13.41 -4.77
CA ILE A 134 12.91 -12.42 -5.84
C ILE A 134 11.96 -11.26 -5.57
N TYR A 135 12.48 -10.17 -5.00
CA TYR A 135 11.73 -8.95 -4.80
C TYR A 135 12.27 -7.81 -5.69
N VAL A 136 11.56 -7.51 -6.76
CA VAL A 136 11.88 -6.43 -7.69
C VAL A 136 10.81 -5.31 -7.67
N GLY A 137 10.24 -5.03 -6.52
CA GLY A 137 9.35 -3.90 -6.27
C GLY A 137 7.99 -3.92 -6.97
N ASN A 138 7.84 -4.64 -8.08
CA ASN A 138 6.61 -4.72 -8.87
C ASN A 138 6.36 -6.17 -9.30
N GLY A 139 5.11 -6.64 -9.21
CA GLY A 139 4.73 -8.02 -9.54
C GLY A 139 4.97 -8.41 -11.00
N MET A 140 4.84 -7.46 -11.94
CA MET A 140 4.97 -7.73 -13.37
C MET A 140 6.39 -8.21 -13.78
N PRO A 141 7.51 -7.56 -13.40
CA PRO A 141 8.85 -8.07 -13.68
C PRO A 141 9.12 -9.45 -13.07
N ARG A 142 8.55 -9.74 -11.88
CA ARG A 142 8.66 -11.09 -11.25
C ARG A 142 8.03 -12.19 -12.09
N GLY A 143 6.99 -11.88 -12.86
CA GLY A 143 6.36 -12.83 -13.78
C GLY A 143 7.11 -12.94 -15.12
N ILE A 144 7.43 -11.80 -15.73
CA ILE A 144 7.99 -11.72 -17.08
C ILE A 144 9.41 -12.28 -17.13
N ILE A 145 10.30 -11.85 -16.22
CA ILE A 145 11.72 -12.21 -16.27
C ILE A 145 11.94 -13.70 -16.01
N PRO A 146 11.52 -14.26 -14.86
CA PRO A 146 11.67 -15.70 -14.62
C PRO A 146 10.83 -16.55 -15.57
N GLY A 147 9.65 -16.05 -16.02
CA GLY A 147 8.84 -16.75 -17.02
C GLY A 147 9.56 -16.93 -18.35
N ARG A 148 10.30 -15.90 -18.79
CA ARG A 148 11.17 -15.99 -19.96
C ARG A 148 12.31 -16.99 -19.76
N TRP A 149 13.02 -16.95 -18.62
CA TRP A 149 14.09 -17.90 -18.31
C TRP A 149 13.58 -19.35 -18.28
N ALA A 150 12.41 -19.56 -17.65
CA ALA A 150 11.76 -20.87 -17.63
C ALA A 150 11.47 -21.39 -19.05
N GLY A 151 10.88 -20.55 -19.90
CA GLY A 151 10.56 -20.91 -21.28
C GLY A 151 11.81 -21.20 -22.12
N GLU A 152 12.85 -20.37 -22.04
CA GLU A 152 14.10 -20.56 -22.76
C GLU A 152 14.83 -21.83 -22.31
N HIS A 153 14.84 -22.14 -21.02
CA HIS A 153 15.47 -23.34 -20.51
C HIS A 153 14.66 -24.60 -20.83
N ALA A 154 13.36 -24.58 -20.61
CA ALA A 154 12.48 -25.71 -20.90
C ALA A 154 12.51 -26.10 -22.39
N ALA A 155 12.58 -25.12 -23.29
CA ALA A 155 12.68 -25.40 -24.74
C ALA A 155 14.00 -26.11 -25.14
N LYS A 156 15.07 -25.93 -24.36
CA LYS A 156 16.38 -26.58 -24.56
C LYS A 156 16.49 -27.91 -23.85
N ALA A 157 15.69 -28.15 -22.82
CA ALA A 157 15.67 -29.44 -22.13
C ALA A 157 15.14 -30.50 -23.10
N LYS A 158 15.89 -31.57 -23.26
CA LYS A 158 15.40 -32.72 -24.03
C LYS A 158 14.17 -33.26 -23.34
N ALA A 159 13.10 -33.44 -24.08
CA ALA A 159 11.98 -34.23 -23.59
C ALA A 159 12.52 -35.61 -23.16
N ALA A 160 12.37 -35.91 -21.88
CA ALA A 160 12.78 -37.19 -21.31
C ALA A 160 11.89 -38.31 -21.84
#